data_03ccbb754de6381e9204b3766795de51
#
_entry.id   03ccbb754de6381e9204b3766795de51
#
_cell.length_a   1.000
_cell.length_b   1.000
_cell.length_c   1.000
_cell.angle_alpha   90.00
_cell.angle_beta   90.00
_cell.angle_gamma   90.00
#
_symmetry.space_group_name_H-M   'P 1'
#
loop_
_entity.id
_entity.type
_entity.pdbx_description
1 polymer ?
#
loop_
_entity_poly.entity_id
_entity_poly.type
_entity_poly.pdbx_seq_one_letter_code
_entity_poly.pdbx_strand_id
1 'polypeptide(L)'
;IMLTHENYVSNVLQSDSLIRIPEYFRILLFLPWDHSFAHTVGIYSFMYNGASLAAVDFGKSPMEYLRNIPLNMKEIKPHVLLSVPALAKNFRRSIETGIRQRGWLIRKLYGLGLKWGYYYHGQGNFRGKGGRMLLWPVVKLMDILVFSKIRKIFGGNLQFFVGGGALLDTELQRYYCTLGI
;
A
#
# COMPACT_ATOMS: atom_id res chain seq x y z
N ILE A 1 21.68 -10.82 15.46
CA ILE A 1 22.48 -10.64 14.23
C ILE A 1 23.08 -9.23 14.32
N MET A 2 24.40 -9.14 14.15
CA MET A 2 25.09 -7.85 14.04
C MET A 2 25.13 -7.43 12.58
N LEU A 3 24.66 -6.22 12.29
CA LEU A 3 24.73 -5.59 10.98
C LEU A 3 25.70 -4.42 11.02
N THR A 4 26.55 -4.31 10.01
CA THR A 4 27.48 -3.19 9.85
C THR A 4 26.82 -2.04 9.10
N HIS A 5 27.41 -0.84 9.17
CA HIS A 5 26.97 0.28 8.33
C HIS A 5 27.05 -0.05 6.83
N GLU A 6 28.05 -0.80 6.43
CA GLU A 6 28.22 -1.23 5.04
C GLU A 6 27.03 -2.11 4.57
N ASN A 7 26.53 -3.02 5.44
CA ASN A 7 25.37 -3.83 5.11
C ASN A 7 24.14 -2.95 4.84
N TYR A 8 23.91 -1.92 5.67
CA TYR A 8 22.80 -0.99 5.45
C TYR A 8 22.98 -0.16 4.21
N VAL A 9 24.15 0.46 4.01
CA VAL A 9 24.43 1.29 2.84
C VAL A 9 24.31 0.48 1.54
N SER A 10 24.92 -0.71 1.47
CA SER A 10 24.82 -1.58 0.30
C SER A 10 23.37 -1.95 -0.02
N ASN A 11 22.56 -2.25 1.01
CA ASN A 11 21.18 -2.61 0.82
C ASN A 11 20.31 -1.42 0.34
N VAL A 12 20.60 -0.21 0.84
CA VAL A 12 19.94 1.02 0.38
C VAL A 12 20.25 1.27 -1.09
N LEU A 13 21.52 1.19 -1.50
CA LEU A 13 21.94 1.39 -2.90
C LEU A 13 21.31 0.36 -3.84
N GLN A 14 21.26 -0.92 -3.42
CA GLN A 14 20.58 -1.98 -4.17
C GLN A 14 19.08 -1.71 -4.29
N SER A 15 18.44 -1.29 -3.21
CA SER A 15 17.00 -0.95 -3.20
C SER A 15 16.70 0.24 -4.12
N ASP A 16 17.53 1.27 -4.11
CA ASP A 16 17.40 2.45 -4.97
C ASP A 16 17.55 2.12 -6.45
N SER A 17 18.43 1.17 -6.80
CA SER A 17 18.58 0.69 -8.16
C SER A 17 17.33 -0.01 -8.72
N LEU A 18 16.50 -0.58 -7.85
CA LEU A 18 15.26 -1.27 -8.20
C LEU A 18 14.04 -0.35 -8.17
N ILE A 19 13.95 0.48 -7.15
CA ILE A 19 12.80 1.38 -6.89
C ILE A 19 13.36 2.74 -6.47
N ARG A 20 13.49 3.63 -7.43
CA ARG A 20 13.90 5.00 -7.15
C ARG A 20 12.75 5.74 -6.45
N ILE A 21 13.06 6.34 -5.30
CA ILE A 21 12.11 7.11 -4.48
C ILE A 21 12.26 8.59 -4.84
N PRO A 22 11.23 9.25 -5.44
CA PRO A 22 11.28 10.69 -5.70
C PRO A 22 11.33 11.50 -4.40
N GLU A 23 12.01 12.63 -4.38
CA GLU A 23 12.14 13.54 -3.23
C GLU A 23 10.80 13.98 -2.64
N TYR A 24 9.75 14.14 -3.49
CA TYR A 24 8.42 14.54 -3.03
C TYR A 24 7.63 13.41 -2.36
N PHE A 25 8.16 12.19 -2.34
CA PHE A 25 7.49 11.07 -1.69
C PHE A 25 7.50 11.25 -0.17
N ARG A 26 6.47 10.70 0.44
CA ARG A 26 6.29 10.61 1.90
C ARG A 26 6.04 9.18 2.29
N ILE A 27 6.69 8.73 3.35
CA ILE A 27 6.38 7.46 3.99
C ILE A 27 5.77 7.72 5.37
N LEU A 28 4.84 6.87 5.78
CA LEU A 28 4.36 6.83 7.16
C LEU A 28 4.84 5.52 7.79
N LEU A 29 5.67 5.66 8.82
CA LEU A 29 6.27 4.56 9.57
C LEU A 29 5.36 4.16 10.74
N PHE A 30 4.96 2.91 10.77
CA PHE A 30 4.18 2.29 11.86
C PHE A 30 4.61 0.85 12.16
N LEU A 31 5.60 0.32 11.44
CA LEU A 31 6.29 -0.92 11.81
C LEU A 31 7.38 -0.64 12.85
N PRO A 32 7.75 -1.63 13.66
CA PRO A 32 8.84 -1.49 14.62
C PRO A 32 10.13 -1.01 13.97
N TRP A 33 10.71 0.08 14.50
CA TRP A 33 11.89 0.72 13.91
C TRP A 33 13.18 -0.01 14.20
N ASP A 34 13.20 -0.85 15.21
CA ASP A 34 14.31 -1.74 15.57
C ASP A 34 14.46 -2.92 14.60
N HIS A 35 13.48 -3.15 13.72
CA HIS A 35 13.55 -4.18 12.70
C HIS A 35 14.30 -3.67 11.46
N SER A 36 15.28 -4.45 10.96
CA SER A 36 16.12 -4.08 9.80
C SER A 36 15.32 -3.65 8.55
N PHE A 37 14.17 -4.24 8.32
CA PHE A 37 13.29 -3.87 7.21
C PHE A 37 12.78 -2.42 7.32
N ALA A 38 12.28 -2.03 8.50
CA ALA A 38 11.82 -0.67 8.73
C ALA A 38 12.98 0.35 8.68
N HIS A 39 14.14 -0.01 9.23
CA HIS A 39 15.35 0.80 9.14
C HIS A 39 15.79 1.03 7.69
N THR A 40 16.01 -0.03 6.93
CA THR A 40 16.59 0.08 5.58
C THR A 40 15.63 0.75 4.62
N VAL A 41 14.42 0.19 4.46
CA VAL A 41 13.46 0.67 3.46
C VAL A 41 12.73 1.92 3.93
N GLY A 42 12.37 1.97 5.23
CA GLY A 42 11.57 3.06 5.78
C GLY A 42 12.38 4.30 6.08
N ILE A 43 13.54 4.16 6.72
CA ILE A 43 14.33 5.31 7.16
C ILE A 43 15.44 5.61 6.17
N TYR A 44 16.38 4.70 5.96
CA TYR A 44 17.60 5.02 5.23
C TYR A 44 17.38 5.25 3.74
N SER A 45 16.50 4.48 3.08
CA SER A 45 16.21 4.71 1.65
C SER A 45 15.50 6.05 1.41
N PHE A 46 14.62 6.47 2.32
CA PHE A 46 13.97 7.78 2.21
C PHE A 46 14.93 8.92 2.51
N MET A 47 15.78 8.80 3.52
CA MET A 47 16.85 9.77 3.81
C MET A 47 17.82 9.90 2.65
N TYR A 48 18.26 8.79 2.08
CA TYR A 48 19.17 8.77 0.93
C TYR A 48 18.62 9.52 -0.28
N ASN A 49 17.31 9.41 -0.52
CA ASN A 49 16.63 10.06 -1.64
C ASN A 49 16.10 11.48 -1.31
N GLY A 50 16.36 12.03 -0.14
CA GLY A 50 15.84 13.34 0.28
C GLY A 50 14.33 13.39 0.47
N ALA A 51 13.67 12.23 0.57
CA ALA A 51 12.22 12.12 0.70
C ALA A 51 11.76 12.26 2.17
N SER A 52 10.49 12.57 2.36
CA SER A 52 9.94 12.88 3.68
C SER A 52 9.58 11.63 4.49
N LEU A 53 9.90 11.65 5.77
CA LEU A 53 9.60 10.62 6.76
C LEU A 53 8.58 11.15 7.77
N ALA A 54 7.57 10.36 8.07
CA ALA A 54 6.65 10.60 9.17
C ALA A 54 6.44 9.33 9.98
N ALA A 55 6.21 9.47 11.27
CA ALA A 55 5.87 8.37 12.16
C ALA A 55 4.43 8.51 12.64
N VAL A 56 3.79 7.37 12.94
CA VAL A 56 2.50 7.38 13.62
C VAL A 56 2.69 7.86 15.04
N ASP A 57 1.79 8.72 15.50
CA ASP A 57 1.71 9.14 16.89
C ASP A 57 1.45 7.91 17.78
N PHE A 58 2.36 7.67 18.72
CA PHE A 58 2.28 6.52 19.61
C PHE A 58 1.10 6.60 20.60
N GLY A 59 0.60 7.81 20.87
CA GLY A 59 -0.45 7.99 21.87
C GLY A 59 -0.01 7.53 23.27
N LYS A 60 -0.98 7.36 24.16
CA LYS A 60 -0.75 6.92 25.54
C LYS A 60 -0.93 5.42 25.76
N SER A 61 -1.38 4.69 24.75
CA SER A 61 -1.64 3.25 24.82
C SER A 61 -1.52 2.57 23.47
N PRO A 62 -1.28 1.24 23.44
CA PRO A 62 -1.27 0.46 22.18
C PRO A 62 -2.59 0.58 21.39
N MET A 63 -3.71 0.74 22.06
CA MET A 63 -5.01 0.92 21.43
C MET A 63 -5.09 2.28 20.72
N GLU A 64 -4.58 3.33 21.35
CA GLU A 64 -4.52 4.68 20.78
C GLU A 64 -3.58 4.71 19.57
N TYR A 65 -2.42 4.07 19.65
CA TYR A 65 -1.52 3.88 18.52
C TYR A 65 -2.22 3.29 17.30
N LEU A 66 -2.96 2.18 17.48
CA LEU A 66 -3.70 1.55 16.39
C LEU A 66 -4.79 2.45 15.80
N ARG A 67 -5.43 3.28 16.62
CA ARG A 67 -6.42 4.26 16.18
C ARG A 67 -5.79 5.44 15.43
N ASN A 68 -4.56 5.81 15.76
CA ASN A 68 -3.84 6.90 15.13
C ASN A 68 -3.34 6.55 13.72
N ILE A 69 -3.10 5.28 13.41
CA ILE A 69 -2.64 4.87 12.07
C ILE A 69 -3.52 5.43 10.95
N PRO A 70 -4.85 5.17 10.90
CA PRO A 70 -5.68 5.70 9.82
C PRO A 70 -5.85 7.24 9.88
N LEU A 71 -5.72 7.86 11.04
CA LEU A 71 -5.76 9.31 11.19
C LEU A 71 -4.52 9.94 10.56
N ASN A 72 -3.33 9.47 10.94
CA ASN A 72 -2.08 9.95 10.39
C ASN A 72 -1.90 9.60 8.90
N MET A 73 -2.45 8.48 8.41
CA MET A 73 -2.52 8.21 6.97
C MET A 73 -3.26 9.31 6.20
N LYS A 74 -4.36 9.81 6.74
CA LYS A 74 -5.12 10.90 6.09
C LYS A 74 -4.42 12.24 6.17
N GLU A 75 -3.71 12.50 7.26
CA GLU A 75 -2.95 13.73 7.50
C GLU A 75 -1.71 13.79 6.61
N ILE A 76 -0.86 12.78 6.68
CA ILE A 76 0.43 12.71 5.97
C ILE A 76 0.25 12.44 4.48
N LYS A 77 -0.80 11.69 4.11
CA LYS A 77 -1.07 11.26 2.72
C LYS A 77 0.16 10.57 2.11
N PRO A 78 0.61 9.46 2.67
CA PRO A 78 1.84 8.80 2.26
C PRO A 78 1.76 8.29 0.81
N HIS A 79 2.90 8.27 0.14
CA HIS A 79 3.06 7.67 -1.19
C HIS A 79 3.46 6.20 -1.09
N VAL A 80 4.15 5.85 -0.01
CA VAL A 80 4.63 4.49 0.26
C VAL A 80 4.27 4.10 1.68
N LEU A 81 3.89 2.84 1.87
CA LEU A 81 3.71 2.22 3.17
C LEU A 81 4.48 0.91 3.22
N LEU A 82 5.17 0.67 4.32
CA LEU A 82 5.73 -0.65 4.60
C LEU A 82 4.63 -1.56 5.11
N SER A 83 4.59 -2.78 4.61
CA SER A 83 3.57 -3.73 4.98
C SER A 83 4.15 -5.12 5.23
N VAL A 84 3.53 -5.83 6.13
CA VAL A 84 3.69 -7.27 6.29
C VAL A 84 2.38 -7.95 5.87
N PRO A 85 2.40 -9.22 5.41
CA PRO A 85 1.19 -9.87 4.87
C PRO A 85 -0.01 -9.86 5.82
N ALA A 86 0.21 -9.98 7.13
CA ALA A 86 -0.84 -9.91 8.13
C ALA A 86 -1.55 -8.55 8.14
N LEU A 87 -0.78 -7.46 8.02
CA LEU A 87 -1.30 -6.11 7.99
C LEU A 87 -2.08 -5.84 6.71
N ALA A 88 -1.54 -6.25 5.56
CA ALA A 88 -2.24 -6.15 4.28
C ALA A 88 -3.59 -6.89 4.31
N LYS A 89 -3.64 -8.10 4.90
CA LYS A 89 -4.90 -8.83 5.13
C LYS A 89 -5.88 -8.05 6.01
N ASN A 90 -5.38 -7.42 7.07
CA ASN A 90 -6.22 -6.62 7.97
C ASN A 90 -6.78 -5.38 7.28
N PHE A 91 -5.99 -4.68 6.47
CA PHE A 91 -6.51 -3.56 5.68
C PHE A 91 -7.59 -4.01 4.70
N ARG A 92 -7.37 -5.11 3.96
CA ARG A 92 -8.40 -5.68 3.08
C ARG A 92 -9.68 -5.97 3.85
N ARG A 93 -9.59 -6.66 5.01
CA ARG A 93 -10.75 -6.98 5.85
C ARG A 93 -11.49 -5.72 6.30
N SER A 94 -10.77 -4.68 6.71
CA SER A 94 -11.35 -3.39 7.14
C SER A 94 -12.09 -2.71 5.98
N ILE A 95 -11.50 -2.71 4.78
CA ILE A 95 -12.14 -2.17 3.56
C ILE A 95 -13.41 -2.95 3.25
N GLU A 96 -13.35 -4.28 3.20
CA GLU A 96 -14.51 -5.13 2.91
C GLU A 96 -15.62 -4.96 3.95
N THR A 97 -15.27 -4.84 5.23
CA THR A 97 -16.24 -4.57 6.30
C THR A 97 -16.91 -3.20 6.11
N GLY A 98 -16.13 -2.16 5.81
CA GLY A 98 -16.67 -0.84 5.51
C GLY A 98 -17.58 -0.83 4.28
N ILE A 99 -17.27 -1.61 3.25
CA ILE A 99 -18.12 -1.77 2.06
C ILE A 99 -19.42 -2.53 2.39
N ARG A 100 -19.35 -3.56 3.24
CA ARG A 100 -20.57 -4.32 3.67
C ARG A 100 -21.57 -3.45 4.41
N GLN A 101 -21.11 -2.42 5.12
CA GLN A 101 -21.95 -1.45 5.82
C GLN A 101 -22.60 -0.41 4.89
N ARG A 102 -22.17 -0.35 3.61
CA ARG A 102 -22.75 0.53 2.61
C ARG A 102 -23.99 -0.09 1.97
N GLY A 103 -24.79 0.76 1.30
CA GLY A 103 -25.98 0.31 0.56
C GLY A 103 -25.68 -0.75 -0.49
N TRP A 104 -26.67 -1.52 -0.88
CA TRP A 104 -26.56 -2.64 -1.81
C TRP A 104 -25.87 -2.26 -3.14
N LEU A 105 -26.12 -1.05 -3.64
CA LEU A 105 -25.53 -0.56 -4.87
C LEU A 105 -24.02 -0.48 -4.80
N ILE A 106 -23.47 0.09 -3.72
CA ILE A 106 -22.02 0.19 -3.51
C ILE A 106 -21.39 -1.20 -3.42
N ARG A 107 -22.05 -2.14 -2.70
CA ARG A 107 -21.58 -3.52 -2.61
C ARG A 107 -21.54 -4.20 -3.97
N LYS A 108 -22.58 -4.00 -4.78
CA LYS A 108 -22.68 -4.57 -6.15
C LYS A 108 -21.59 -3.98 -7.06
N LEU A 109 -21.40 -2.65 -7.04
CA LEU A 109 -20.37 -1.98 -7.83
C LEU A 109 -18.96 -2.43 -7.41
N TYR A 110 -18.70 -2.55 -6.11
CA TYR A 110 -17.43 -3.07 -5.62
C TYR A 110 -17.15 -4.50 -6.10
N GLY A 111 -18.13 -5.40 -5.97
CA GLY A 111 -17.99 -6.78 -6.44
C GLY A 111 -17.75 -6.88 -7.95
N LEU A 112 -18.49 -6.10 -8.75
CA LEU A 112 -18.27 -6.02 -10.19
C LEU A 112 -16.91 -5.44 -10.54
N GLY A 113 -16.51 -4.38 -9.83
CA GLY A 113 -15.20 -3.76 -10.00
C GLY A 113 -14.06 -4.74 -9.73
N LEU A 114 -14.13 -5.51 -8.64
CA LEU A 114 -13.15 -6.56 -8.35
C LEU A 114 -13.14 -7.64 -9.44
N LYS A 115 -14.31 -8.12 -9.86
CA LYS A 115 -14.41 -9.15 -10.90
C LYS A 115 -13.73 -8.72 -12.20
N TRP A 116 -14.07 -7.53 -12.70
CA TRP A 116 -13.51 -7.00 -13.94
C TRP A 116 -12.05 -6.58 -13.79
N GLY A 117 -11.69 -6.00 -12.64
CA GLY A 117 -10.31 -5.67 -12.32
C GLY A 117 -9.41 -6.90 -12.24
N TYR A 118 -9.86 -7.96 -11.62
CA TYR A 118 -9.14 -9.23 -11.56
C TYR A 118 -8.93 -9.85 -12.95
N TYR A 119 -9.93 -9.77 -13.81
CA TYR A 119 -9.79 -10.24 -15.18
C TYR A 119 -8.81 -9.37 -15.98
N TYR A 120 -8.92 -8.05 -15.84
CA TYR A 120 -8.06 -7.08 -16.52
C TYR A 120 -6.60 -7.19 -16.11
N HIS A 121 -6.33 -7.22 -14.80
CA HIS A 121 -4.97 -7.26 -14.26
C HIS A 121 -4.35 -8.67 -14.27
N GLY A 122 -5.15 -9.72 -14.42
CA GLY A 122 -4.70 -11.10 -14.34
C GLY A 122 -4.08 -11.40 -12.97
N GLN A 123 -2.82 -11.81 -12.95
CA GLN A 123 -2.03 -12.02 -11.73
C GLN A 123 -1.23 -10.78 -11.31
N GLY A 124 -1.62 -9.59 -11.76
CA GLY A 124 -0.92 -8.33 -11.49
C GLY A 124 0.10 -7.93 -12.58
N ASN A 125 0.51 -8.86 -13.43
CA ASN A 125 1.57 -8.63 -14.42
C ASN A 125 1.07 -8.19 -15.79
N PHE A 126 -0.22 -8.31 -16.08
CA PHE A 126 -0.72 -8.21 -17.44
C PHE A 126 -1.35 -6.85 -17.79
N ARG A 127 -1.81 -6.08 -16.82
CA ARG A 127 -2.40 -4.73 -16.98
C ARG A 127 -3.08 -4.49 -18.33
N GLY A 128 -4.03 -5.37 -18.71
CA GLY A 128 -4.82 -5.22 -19.93
C GLY A 128 -4.11 -5.58 -21.23
N LYS A 129 -3.13 -6.47 -21.24
CA LYS A 129 -2.51 -6.97 -22.48
C LYS A 129 -3.50 -7.81 -23.29
N GLY A 130 -3.40 -7.72 -24.64
CA GLY A 130 -4.25 -8.44 -25.58
C GLY A 130 -5.72 -7.99 -25.52
N GLY A 131 -6.66 -8.89 -25.73
CA GLY A 131 -8.11 -8.59 -25.75
C GLY A 131 -8.68 -8.02 -24.44
N ARG A 132 -7.93 -8.14 -23.33
CA ARG A 132 -8.32 -7.54 -22.04
C ARG A 132 -8.29 -6.01 -22.07
N MET A 133 -7.55 -5.41 -23.00
CA MET A 133 -7.49 -3.96 -23.19
C MET A 133 -8.88 -3.35 -23.43
N LEU A 134 -9.78 -4.09 -24.04
CA LEU A 134 -11.18 -3.66 -24.27
C LEU A 134 -11.95 -3.39 -22.98
N LEU A 135 -11.50 -3.94 -21.85
CA LEU A 135 -12.13 -3.70 -20.54
C LEU A 135 -11.62 -2.43 -19.85
N TRP A 136 -10.61 -1.76 -20.40
CA TRP A 136 -10.05 -0.54 -19.81
C TRP A 136 -11.12 0.51 -19.46
N PRO A 137 -12.12 0.83 -20.30
CA PRO A 137 -13.13 1.82 -19.94
C PRO A 137 -13.97 1.41 -18.72
N VAL A 138 -14.32 0.12 -18.63
CA VAL A 138 -15.09 -0.41 -17.49
C VAL A 138 -14.27 -0.36 -16.21
N VAL A 139 -13.03 -0.80 -16.26
CA VAL A 139 -12.10 -0.76 -15.11
C VAL A 139 -11.87 0.67 -14.67
N LYS A 140 -11.69 1.60 -15.61
CA LYS A 140 -11.52 3.04 -15.31
C LYS A 140 -12.77 3.63 -14.66
N LEU A 141 -13.96 3.26 -15.13
CA LEU A 141 -15.22 3.68 -14.50
C LEU A 141 -15.34 3.16 -13.06
N MET A 142 -15.02 1.88 -12.82
CA MET A 142 -15.01 1.30 -11.47
C MET A 142 -13.96 1.97 -10.56
N ASP A 143 -12.82 2.34 -11.12
CA ASP A 143 -11.80 3.12 -10.40
C ASP A 143 -12.37 4.45 -9.91
N ILE A 144 -13.00 5.24 -10.79
CA ILE A 144 -13.58 6.54 -10.44
C ILE A 144 -14.71 6.39 -9.41
N LEU A 145 -15.60 5.44 -9.60
CA LEU A 145 -16.79 5.28 -8.76
C LEU A 145 -16.50 4.70 -7.38
N VAL A 146 -15.54 3.77 -7.29
CA VAL A 146 -15.32 2.95 -6.10
C VAL A 146 -13.89 3.01 -5.61
N PHE A 147 -12.89 2.61 -6.42
CA PHE A 147 -11.55 2.36 -5.94
C PHE A 147 -10.80 3.65 -5.55
N SER A 148 -11.01 4.75 -6.27
CA SER A 148 -10.46 6.06 -5.87
C SER A 148 -10.91 6.48 -4.47
N LYS A 149 -12.16 6.16 -4.09
CA LYS A 149 -12.68 6.45 -2.74
C LYS A 149 -12.08 5.55 -1.68
N ILE A 150 -11.76 4.29 -2.04
CA ILE A 150 -11.03 3.37 -1.15
C ILE A 150 -9.60 3.87 -0.92
N ARG A 151 -8.89 4.31 -1.97
CA ARG A 151 -7.54 4.88 -1.83
C ARG A 151 -7.49 6.09 -0.90
N LYS A 152 -8.58 6.87 -0.77
CA LYS A 152 -8.66 7.97 0.21
C LYS A 152 -8.54 7.52 1.67
N ILE A 153 -8.80 6.24 1.97
CA ILE A 153 -8.58 5.67 3.32
C ILE A 153 -7.08 5.71 3.66
N PHE A 154 -6.23 5.52 2.65
CA PHE A 154 -4.78 5.60 2.76
C PHE A 154 -4.20 7.01 2.51
N GLY A 155 -5.04 8.04 2.58
CA GLY A 155 -4.63 9.43 2.33
C GLY A 155 -4.74 9.90 0.87
N GLY A 156 -5.01 9.00 -0.07
CA GLY A 156 -5.26 9.31 -1.49
C GLY A 156 -4.03 9.37 -2.40
N ASN A 157 -2.82 9.45 -1.83
CA ASN A 157 -1.56 9.55 -2.60
C ASN A 157 -0.78 8.23 -2.66
N LEU A 158 -1.28 7.18 -2.01
CA LEU A 158 -0.58 5.90 -1.94
C LEU A 158 -0.35 5.31 -3.34
N GLN A 159 0.91 5.06 -3.67
CA GLN A 159 1.35 4.50 -4.95
C GLN A 159 1.53 2.99 -4.85
N PHE A 160 2.18 2.53 -3.78
CA PHE A 160 2.44 1.11 -3.57
C PHE A 160 2.75 0.77 -2.11
N PHE A 161 2.61 -0.50 -1.80
CA PHE A 161 3.16 -1.11 -0.59
C PHE A 161 4.51 -1.74 -0.88
N VAL A 162 5.46 -1.57 0.03
CA VAL A 162 6.67 -2.40 0.06
C VAL A 162 6.43 -3.52 1.07
N GLY A 163 6.30 -4.73 0.58
CA GLY A 163 6.03 -5.92 1.40
C GLY A 163 7.32 -6.63 1.83
N GLY A 164 7.39 -7.03 3.09
CA GLY A 164 8.52 -7.81 3.63
C GLY A 164 8.09 -8.75 4.75
N GLY A 165 9.04 -9.53 5.25
CA GLY A 165 8.88 -10.40 6.40
C GLY A 165 8.25 -11.77 6.13
N ALA A 166 7.46 -11.94 5.08
CA ALA A 166 6.87 -13.21 4.66
C ALA A 166 6.33 -13.14 3.23
N LEU A 167 6.03 -14.30 2.65
CA LEU A 167 5.44 -14.39 1.32
C LEU A 167 4.05 -13.72 1.30
N LEU A 168 3.87 -12.78 0.39
CA LEU A 168 2.58 -12.16 0.13
C LEU A 168 1.76 -13.06 -0.81
N ASP A 169 0.54 -13.40 -0.38
CA ASP A 169 -0.40 -14.19 -1.16
C ASP A 169 -0.72 -13.50 -2.51
N THR A 170 -0.69 -14.26 -3.59
CA THR A 170 -0.96 -13.78 -4.96
C THR A 170 -2.36 -13.14 -5.08
N GLU A 171 -3.36 -13.67 -4.38
CA GLU A 171 -4.70 -13.09 -4.36
C GLU A 171 -4.70 -11.71 -3.72
N LEU A 172 -3.93 -11.53 -2.65
CA LEU A 172 -3.80 -10.25 -1.96
C LEU A 172 -3.05 -9.22 -2.81
N GLN A 173 -2.00 -9.63 -3.53
CA GLN A 173 -1.31 -8.78 -4.51
C GLN A 173 -2.28 -8.34 -5.61
N ARG A 174 -3.01 -9.27 -6.19
CA ARG A 174 -4.02 -9.02 -7.23
C ARG A 174 -5.12 -8.06 -6.75
N TYR A 175 -5.52 -8.20 -5.48
CA TYR A 175 -6.48 -7.30 -4.86
C TYR A 175 -5.97 -5.85 -4.84
N TYR A 176 -4.76 -5.62 -4.33
CA TYR A 176 -4.19 -4.28 -4.27
C TYR A 176 -3.88 -3.69 -5.65
N CYS A 177 -3.34 -4.48 -6.57
CA CYS A 177 -3.20 -4.07 -7.97
C CYS A 177 -4.53 -3.61 -8.59
N THR A 178 -5.64 -4.28 -8.25
CA THR A 178 -6.98 -3.90 -8.73
C THR A 178 -7.46 -2.59 -8.12
N LEU A 179 -7.07 -2.30 -6.88
CA LEU A 179 -7.35 -1.01 -6.24
C LEU A 179 -6.46 0.13 -6.78
N GLY A 180 -5.44 -0.18 -7.60
CA GLY A 180 -4.49 0.79 -8.12
C GLY A 180 -3.41 1.18 -7.10
N ILE A 181 -3.02 0.20 -6.26
CA ILE A 181 -1.96 0.31 -5.24
C ILE A 181 -0.88 -0.72 -5.54
#